data_46307389cc7cbd99f366640166525a1f
#
_entry.id   46307389cc7cbd99f366640166525a1f
#
_cell.length_a   1.000
_cell.length_b   1.000
_cell.length_c   1.000
_cell.angle_alpha   90.00
_cell.angle_beta   90.00
_cell.angle_gamma   90.00
#
_symmetry.space_group_name_H-M   'P 1'
#
loop_
_entity.id
_entity.type
_entity.pdbx_description
1 polymer ?
#
loop_
_entity_poly.entity_id
_entity_poly.type
_entity_poly.pdbx_seq_one_letter_code
_entity_poly.pdbx_strand_id
1 'polypeptide(L)'
;MSDYLVRGMSMDGFVKVVAIRSTEMVQRALEIHGTTPNATAALGRSLTACSMMGNMQKVDNGSMTMQVRGGGPIGTITCVSDAEGNVRGCVTEAKVPLVEKYPGKLDVGATVGVDGTLTVIRDLQMKEPYIGSTPLVSGEIGDDVTAYFAQSEQTPTACALGVLVDRDCSVKVAGGYLLQLLPDAPEETIDALERGIQRAGAVTTMLEAGLTPEDILGQVCGDLGVVFMETTEVSYKCYCSRDRVTAALISLGREELTDIAGEGKTFPVECQFCDTVYRFTPEDVAELLKKI
;
A
#
# COMPACT_ATOMS: atom_id res chain seq x y z
N MET A 1 11.39 -11.96 11.91
CA MET A 1 10.21 -12.74 11.46
C MET A 1 9.79 -12.19 10.11
N SER A 2 9.69 -13.01 9.07
CA SER A 2 9.29 -12.57 7.71
C SER A 2 7.89 -11.95 7.71
N ASP A 3 7.65 -11.02 6.79
CA ASP A 3 6.33 -10.45 6.56
C ASP A 3 5.47 -11.43 5.78
N TYR A 4 4.21 -11.52 6.16
CA TYR A 4 3.23 -12.37 5.48
C TYR A 4 1.81 -11.85 5.73
N LEU A 5 0.91 -12.26 4.88
CA LEU A 5 -0.53 -12.08 5.05
C LEU A 5 -1.23 -13.43 5.16
N VAL A 6 -2.36 -13.43 5.84
CA VAL A 6 -3.26 -14.58 5.95
C VAL A 6 -4.66 -14.17 5.51
N ARG A 7 -5.30 -15.05 4.76
CA ARG A 7 -6.71 -14.91 4.35
C ARG A 7 -7.55 -16.02 4.94
N GLY A 8 -8.78 -15.68 5.21
CA GLY A 8 -9.76 -16.62 5.74
C GLY A 8 -11.18 -16.12 5.62
N MET A 9 -12.05 -16.79 6.31
CA MET A 9 -13.47 -16.49 6.42
C MET A 9 -13.95 -16.80 7.84
N SER A 10 -14.90 -16.02 8.34
CA SER A 10 -15.60 -16.37 9.57
C SER A 10 -16.27 -17.75 9.46
N MET A 11 -16.43 -18.44 10.58
CA MET A 11 -16.99 -19.81 10.57
C MET A 11 -18.44 -19.84 10.09
N ASP A 12 -19.18 -18.74 10.27
CA ASP A 12 -20.54 -18.58 9.74
C ASP A 12 -20.59 -18.28 8.23
N GLY A 13 -19.42 -18.01 7.60
CA GLY A 13 -19.28 -17.81 6.17
C GLY A 13 -19.66 -16.42 5.66
N PHE A 14 -19.94 -15.43 6.54
CA PHE A 14 -20.40 -14.10 6.14
C PHE A 14 -19.34 -13.01 6.16
N VAL A 15 -18.14 -13.26 6.70
CA VAL A 15 -17.05 -12.28 6.76
C VAL A 15 -15.79 -12.81 6.10
N LYS A 16 -15.36 -12.17 5.02
CA LYS A 16 -14.00 -12.38 4.48
C LYS A 16 -13.02 -11.61 5.33
N VAL A 17 -11.90 -12.24 5.69
CA VAL A 17 -10.90 -11.68 6.56
C VAL A 17 -9.51 -11.76 5.93
N VAL A 18 -8.75 -10.69 6.06
CA VAL A 18 -7.33 -10.62 5.69
C VAL A 18 -6.60 -9.89 6.81
N ALA A 19 -5.48 -10.42 7.25
CA ALA A 19 -4.54 -9.68 8.10
C ALA A 19 -3.11 -9.85 7.60
N ILE A 20 -2.27 -8.88 7.92
CA ILE A 20 -0.90 -8.80 7.44
C ILE A 20 0.03 -8.29 8.54
N ARG A 21 1.21 -8.87 8.60
CA ARG A 21 2.40 -8.25 9.17
C ARG A 21 3.23 -7.70 8.02
N SER A 22 3.66 -6.42 8.11
CA SER A 22 4.35 -5.69 7.04
C SER A 22 5.57 -4.90 7.54
N THR A 23 6.15 -5.31 8.66
CA THR A 23 7.22 -4.56 9.35
C THR A 23 8.48 -4.42 8.49
N GLU A 24 8.96 -5.52 7.88
CA GLU A 24 10.16 -5.52 7.04
C GLU A 24 9.92 -4.77 5.72
N MET A 25 8.74 -4.91 5.15
CA MET A 25 8.29 -4.20 3.95
C MET A 25 8.31 -2.68 4.15
N VAL A 26 7.77 -2.19 5.28
CA VAL A 26 7.73 -0.76 5.59
C VAL A 26 9.13 -0.25 5.96
N GLN A 27 9.92 -1.04 6.70
CA GLN A 27 11.32 -0.72 6.99
C GLN A 27 12.13 -0.59 5.69
N ARG A 28 11.94 -1.48 4.72
CA ARG A 28 12.61 -1.40 3.42
C ARG A 28 12.22 -0.13 2.65
N ALA A 29 10.96 0.26 2.68
CA ALA A 29 10.50 1.52 2.08
C ALA A 29 11.15 2.75 2.74
N LEU A 30 11.25 2.75 4.07
CA LEU A 30 11.96 3.78 4.84
C LEU A 30 13.42 3.90 4.39
N GLU A 31 14.14 2.78 4.25
CA GLU A 31 15.55 2.76 3.84
C GLU A 31 15.76 3.32 2.43
N ILE A 32 14.89 2.94 1.49
CA ILE A 32 14.95 3.40 0.09
C ILE A 32 14.70 4.91 0.01
N HIS A 33 13.63 5.39 0.63
CA HIS A 33 13.15 6.75 0.45
C HIS A 33 13.66 7.72 1.52
N GLY A 34 14.23 7.18 2.61
CA GLY A 34 14.71 7.97 3.74
C GLY A 34 13.62 8.83 4.37
N THR A 35 12.39 8.30 4.49
CA THR A 35 11.21 9.05 4.96
C THR A 35 11.35 9.51 6.41
N THR A 36 10.76 10.66 6.76
CA THR A 36 10.58 11.08 8.16
C THR A 36 9.45 10.30 8.83
N PRO A 37 9.34 10.26 10.18
CA PRO A 37 8.38 9.40 10.88
C PRO A 37 6.93 9.49 10.38
N ASN A 38 6.42 10.70 10.13
CA ASN A 38 5.06 10.88 9.60
C ASN A 38 4.92 10.34 8.18
N ALA A 39 5.90 10.58 7.31
CA ALA A 39 5.90 10.03 5.95
C ALA A 39 6.04 8.50 5.96
N THR A 40 6.86 7.95 6.86
CA THR A 40 6.99 6.50 7.07
C THR A 40 5.66 5.88 7.49
N ALA A 41 4.95 6.50 8.42
CA ALA A 41 3.64 6.02 8.88
C ALA A 41 2.59 6.08 7.75
N ALA A 42 2.53 7.18 7.00
CA ALA A 42 1.60 7.35 5.88
C ALA A 42 1.88 6.36 4.73
N LEU A 43 3.14 6.29 4.26
CA LEU A 43 3.55 5.36 3.21
C LEU A 43 3.37 3.91 3.66
N GLY A 44 3.77 3.59 4.89
CA GLY A 44 3.69 2.23 5.43
C GLY A 44 2.25 1.73 5.54
N ARG A 45 1.31 2.55 6.03
CA ARG A 45 -0.12 2.22 6.02
C ARG A 45 -0.64 2.00 4.60
N SER A 46 -0.22 2.86 3.66
CA SER A 46 -0.62 2.74 2.26
C SER A 46 -0.08 1.46 1.61
N LEU A 47 1.18 1.10 1.85
CA LEU A 47 1.78 -0.16 1.39
C LEU A 47 1.05 -1.38 1.99
N THR A 48 0.76 -1.34 3.29
CA THR A 48 0.04 -2.40 4.01
C THR A 48 -1.36 -2.64 3.42
N ALA A 49 -2.13 -1.56 3.22
CA ALA A 49 -3.45 -1.64 2.58
C ALA A 49 -3.35 -2.14 1.14
N CYS A 50 -2.40 -1.59 0.36
CA CYS A 50 -2.16 -1.97 -1.03
C CYS A 50 -1.82 -3.46 -1.16
N SER A 51 -1.00 -4.02 -0.26
CA SER A 51 -0.66 -5.44 -0.22
C SER A 51 -1.88 -6.32 0.00
N MET A 52 -2.70 -6.02 1.03
CA MET A 52 -3.93 -6.77 1.30
C MET A 52 -4.91 -6.70 0.13
N MET A 53 -5.16 -5.49 -0.40
CA MET A 53 -6.09 -5.26 -1.51
C MET A 53 -5.61 -5.93 -2.81
N GLY A 54 -4.30 -5.93 -3.08
CA GLY A 54 -3.70 -6.58 -4.24
C GLY A 54 -3.84 -8.10 -4.18
N ASN A 55 -3.54 -8.70 -3.03
CA ASN A 55 -3.68 -10.14 -2.82
C ASN A 55 -5.15 -10.63 -2.87
N MET A 56 -6.10 -9.75 -2.61
CA MET A 56 -7.53 -10.08 -2.75
C MET A 56 -8.00 -10.18 -4.20
N GLN A 57 -7.19 -9.73 -5.18
CA GLN A 57 -7.51 -9.88 -6.60
C GLN A 57 -7.38 -11.34 -7.01
N LYS A 58 -8.35 -11.83 -7.77
CA LYS A 58 -8.40 -13.22 -8.24
C LYS A 58 -7.89 -13.38 -9.69
N VAL A 59 -6.96 -12.52 -10.09
CA VAL A 59 -6.44 -12.50 -11.47
C VAL A 59 -4.93 -12.73 -11.42
N ASP A 60 -4.49 -13.85 -11.98
CA ASP A 60 -3.06 -14.14 -12.12
C ASP A 60 -2.39 -13.04 -12.96
N ASN A 61 -1.21 -12.61 -12.53
CA ASN A 61 -0.46 -11.50 -13.13
C ASN A 61 -1.18 -10.14 -13.14
N GLY A 62 -2.27 -10.00 -12.38
CA GLY A 62 -2.91 -8.70 -12.17
C GLY A 62 -2.02 -7.78 -11.34
N SER A 63 -2.27 -6.48 -11.45
CA SER A 63 -1.64 -5.50 -10.58
C SER A 63 -2.64 -4.46 -10.12
N MET A 64 -2.37 -3.88 -8.94
CA MET A 64 -3.18 -2.80 -8.39
C MET A 64 -2.30 -1.61 -8.07
N THR A 65 -2.72 -0.43 -8.51
CA THR A 65 -2.12 0.83 -8.10
C THR A 65 -3.09 1.58 -7.20
N MET A 66 -2.61 2.01 -6.04
CA MET A 66 -3.33 2.87 -5.12
C MET A 66 -2.63 4.22 -5.06
N GLN A 67 -3.37 5.30 -5.31
CA GLN A 67 -2.89 6.67 -5.20
C GLN A 67 -3.71 7.43 -4.16
N VAL A 68 -3.01 8.09 -3.23
CA VAL A 68 -3.62 8.95 -2.22
C VAL A 68 -3.11 10.36 -2.44
N ARG A 69 -4.03 11.30 -2.65
CA ARG A 69 -3.75 12.73 -2.86
C ARG A 69 -4.68 13.52 -1.95
N GLY A 70 -4.18 14.00 -0.84
CA GLY A 70 -4.99 14.69 0.16
C GLY A 70 -4.69 16.18 0.29
N GLY A 71 -3.76 16.73 -0.52
CA GLY A 71 -3.35 18.13 -0.41
C GLY A 71 -2.45 18.46 0.79
N GLY A 72 -2.10 17.46 1.61
CA GLY A 72 -1.17 17.64 2.72
C GLY A 72 0.30 17.68 2.31
N PRO A 73 1.23 17.92 3.24
CA PRO A 73 2.65 18.15 2.96
C PRO A 73 3.37 16.96 2.31
N ILE A 74 2.87 15.73 2.44
CA ILE A 74 3.48 14.55 1.81
C ILE A 74 3.28 14.52 0.28
N GLY A 75 2.32 15.31 -0.23
CA GLY A 75 1.92 15.30 -1.63
C GLY A 75 1.16 14.03 -2.01
N THR A 76 1.62 13.34 -3.05
CA THR A 76 0.99 12.11 -3.53
C THR A 76 1.72 10.89 -2.97
N ILE A 77 0.96 9.93 -2.43
CA ILE A 77 1.44 8.59 -2.13
C ILE A 77 1.00 7.67 -3.28
N THR A 78 1.94 6.95 -3.88
CA THR A 78 1.65 5.95 -4.92
C THR A 78 2.19 4.60 -4.49
N CYS A 79 1.31 3.60 -4.38
CA CYS A 79 1.65 2.22 -4.06
C CYS A 79 1.18 1.29 -5.19
N VAL A 80 1.96 0.28 -5.49
CA VAL A 80 1.62 -0.74 -6.49
C VAL A 80 1.80 -2.12 -5.88
N SER A 81 0.79 -2.97 -5.98
CA SER A 81 0.83 -4.37 -5.58
C SER A 81 0.70 -5.29 -6.77
N ASP A 82 1.36 -6.45 -6.73
CA ASP A 82 1.01 -7.59 -7.58
C ASP A 82 -0.12 -8.43 -6.96
N ALA A 83 -0.51 -9.51 -7.65
CA ALA A 83 -1.56 -10.42 -7.19
C ALA A 83 -1.13 -11.29 -5.99
N GLU A 84 0.16 -11.40 -5.72
CA GLU A 84 0.72 -12.11 -4.56
C GLU A 84 0.75 -11.23 -3.30
N GLY A 85 0.57 -9.91 -3.45
CA GLY A 85 0.63 -8.95 -2.35
C GLY A 85 2.03 -8.35 -2.13
N ASN A 86 3.01 -8.62 -3.01
CA ASN A 86 4.26 -7.88 -2.96
C ASN A 86 4.02 -6.44 -3.42
N VAL A 87 4.65 -5.48 -2.75
CA VAL A 87 4.39 -4.06 -3.01
C VAL A 87 5.66 -3.27 -3.28
N ARG A 88 5.46 -2.14 -3.94
CA ARG A 88 6.38 -1.01 -4.01
C ARG A 88 5.60 0.28 -3.91
N GLY A 89 6.21 1.33 -3.42
CA GLY A 89 5.52 2.63 -3.31
C GLY A 89 6.52 3.76 -3.13
N CYS A 90 6.04 4.97 -3.35
CA CYS A 90 6.79 6.20 -3.15
C CYS A 90 5.87 7.33 -2.72
N VAL A 91 6.48 8.42 -2.25
CA VAL A 91 5.80 9.67 -1.90
C VAL A 91 6.45 10.82 -2.64
N THR A 92 5.70 11.89 -2.88
CA THR A 92 6.26 13.09 -3.52
C THR A 92 7.25 13.78 -2.58
N GLU A 93 6.92 13.92 -1.29
CA GLU A 93 7.78 14.54 -0.30
C GLU A 93 8.07 13.56 0.85
N ALA A 94 9.30 13.07 0.89
CA ALA A 94 9.74 12.12 1.91
C ALA A 94 10.09 12.79 3.25
N LYS A 95 10.40 14.10 3.23
CA LYS A 95 10.89 14.87 4.38
C LYS A 95 9.82 15.83 4.89
N VAL A 96 8.74 15.30 5.43
CA VAL A 96 7.67 16.11 6.04
C VAL A 96 7.98 16.43 7.50
N PRO A 97 7.41 17.53 8.04
CA PRO A 97 7.54 17.85 9.47
C PRO A 97 6.97 16.76 10.38
N LEU A 98 7.54 16.65 11.58
CA LEU A 98 6.96 15.84 12.64
C LEU A 98 5.71 16.54 13.19
N VAL A 99 4.57 15.90 13.06
CA VAL A 99 3.29 16.36 13.59
C VAL A 99 2.69 15.25 14.44
N GLU A 100 2.31 15.56 15.66
CA GLU A 100 1.65 14.63 16.56
C GLU A 100 0.21 15.06 16.82
N LYS A 101 -0.72 14.13 16.79
CA LYS A 101 -2.12 14.33 17.15
C LYS A 101 -2.28 14.54 18.67
N TYR A 102 -1.49 13.81 19.43
CA TYR A 102 -1.20 13.96 20.85
C TYR A 102 0.14 13.30 21.15
N PRO A 103 0.80 13.59 22.31
CA PRO A 103 2.14 13.09 22.59
C PRO A 103 2.30 11.59 22.33
N GLY A 104 3.24 11.24 21.47
CA GLY A 104 3.53 9.85 21.06
C GLY A 104 2.66 9.27 19.97
N LYS A 105 1.71 10.01 19.40
CA LYS A 105 0.91 9.57 18.25
C LYS A 105 1.08 10.49 17.04
N LEU A 106 1.71 9.99 16.00
CA LEU A 106 1.88 10.71 14.73
C LEU A 106 0.51 11.07 14.12
N ASP A 107 0.39 12.31 13.63
CA ASP A 107 -0.80 12.78 12.89
C ASP A 107 -0.62 12.48 11.40
N VAL A 108 -1.05 11.30 10.99
CA VAL A 108 -1.00 10.88 9.58
C VAL A 108 -2.03 11.65 8.77
N GLY A 109 -3.21 11.90 9.33
CA GLY A 109 -4.26 12.69 8.68
C GLY A 109 -3.79 14.10 8.30
N ALA A 110 -3.13 14.82 9.21
CA ALA A 110 -2.55 16.14 8.90
C ALA A 110 -1.41 16.05 7.87
N THR A 111 -0.67 14.93 7.83
CA THR A 111 0.42 14.72 6.88
C THR A 111 -0.09 14.47 5.46
N VAL A 112 -1.16 13.70 5.33
CA VAL A 112 -1.80 13.33 4.05
C VAL A 112 -2.74 14.43 3.57
N GLY A 113 -3.52 15.02 4.49
CA GLY A 113 -4.61 15.94 4.17
C GLY A 113 -5.88 15.19 3.77
N VAL A 114 -6.96 15.96 3.59
CA VAL A 114 -8.30 15.41 3.24
C VAL A 114 -8.90 16.07 2.00
N ASP A 115 -8.24 17.08 1.45
CA ASP A 115 -8.73 17.83 0.27
C ASP A 115 -8.26 17.12 -1.01
N GLY A 116 -8.90 15.97 -1.29
CA GLY A 116 -8.55 15.18 -2.46
C GLY A 116 -9.13 13.78 -2.47
N THR A 117 -8.43 12.82 -3.08
CA THR A 117 -8.98 11.50 -3.40
C THR A 117 -8.03 10.34 -3.09
N LEU A 118 -8.63 9.20 -2.77
CA LEU A 118 -8.04 7.87 -2.90
C LEU A 118 -8.51 7.27 -4.23
N THR A 119 -7.56 6.91 -5.09
CA THR A 119 -7.82 6.28 -6.40
C THR A 119 -7.18 4.91 -6.46
N VAL A 120 -7.94 3.92 -6.87
CA VAL A 120 -7.48 2.54 -7.08
C VAL A 120 -7.62 2.19 -8.55
N ILE A 121 -6.53 1.76 -9.16
CA ILE A 121 -6.45 1.31 -10.54
C ILE A 121 -6.11 -0.18 -10.51
N ARG A 122 -6.97 -1.02 -11.07
CA ARG A 122 -6.76 -2.48 -11.16
C ARG A 122 -6.53 -2.87 -12.60
N ASP A 123 -5.36 -3.38 -12.90
CA ASP A 123 -5.08 -4.08 -14.15
C ASP A 123 -5.48 -5.56 -13.97
N LEU A 124 -6.63 -5.87 -14.51
CA LEU A 124 -7.21 -7.22 -14.48
C LEU A 124 -6.92 -8.00 -15.78
N GLN A 125 -5.88 -7.61 -16.51
CA GLN A 125 -5.51 -8.17 -17.83
C GLN A 125 -6.64 -8.03 -18.88
N MET A 126 -7.49 -7.01 -18.69
CA MET A 126 -8.54 -6.61 -19.61
C MET A 126 -8.04 -5.49 -20.54
N LYS A 127 -8.83 -5.17 -21.57
CA LYS A 127 -8.49 -4.11 -22.54
C LYS A 127 -8.25 -2.75 -21.89
N GLU A 128 -9.01 -2.45 -20.82
CA GLU A 128 -8.90 -1.23 -20.04
C GLU A 128 -8.86 -1.58 -18.56
N PRO A 129 -8.05 -0.87 -17.76
CA PRO A 129 -8.02 -1.08 -16.32
C PRO A 129 -9.32 -0.59 -15.68
N TYR A 130 -9.72 -1.20 -14.57
CA TYR A 130 -10.78 -0.68 -13.73
C TYR A 130 -10.22 0.46 -12.86
N ILE A 131 -10.92 1.59 -12.81
CA ILE A 131 -10.53 2.76 -12.02
C ILE A 131 -11.68 3.15 -11.09
N GLY A 132 -11.43 3.11 -9.78
CA GLY A 132 -12.32 3.61 -8.75
C GLY A 132 -11.67 4.79 -8.02
N SER A 133 -12.44 5.82 -7.71
CA SER A 133 -11.93 6.99 -6.97
C SER A 133 -12.99 7.50 -6.01
N THR A 134 -12.57 7.82 -4.77
CA THR A 134 -13.43 8.37 -3.72
C THR A 134 -12.76 9.55 -3.03
N PRO A 135 -13.52 10.54 -2.53
CA PRO A 135 -12.97 11.57 -1.66
C PRO A 135 -12.34 10.96 -0.41
N LEU A 136 -11.26 11.56 0.09
CA LEU A 136 -10.69 11.21 1.38
C LEU A 136 -11.64 11.69 2.51
N VAL A 137 -11.68 10.90 3.59
CA VAL A 137 -12.52 11.21 4.76
C VAL A 137 -11.70 11.66 5.96
N SER A 138 -10.50 11.10 6.16
CA SER A 138 -9.65 11.44 7.32
C SER A 138 -8.17 11.61 7.00
N GLY A 139 -7.70 11.07 5.87
CA GLY A 139 -6.26 11.00 5.56
C GLY A 139 -5.48 9.98 6.43
N GLU A 140 -6.15 9.26 7.33
CA GLU A 140 -5.54 8.20 8.16
C GLU A 140 -5.32 6.88 7.40
N ILE A 141 -5.67 6.84 6.11
CA ILE A 141 -5.58 5.74 5.15
C ILE A 141 -6.56 4.60 5.46
N GLY A 142 -6.66 4.09 6.69
CA GLY A 142 -7.57 3.01 7.05
C GLY A 142 -9.04 3.39 6.83
N ASP A 143 -9.44 4.57 7.31
CA ASP A 143 -10.78 5.11 7.12
C ASP A 143 -11.08 5.39 5.64
N ASP A 144 -10.06 5.89 4.91
CA ASP A 144 -10.18 6.21 3.50
C ASP A 144 -10.35 4.95 2.64
N VAL A 145 -9.64 3.86 2.98
CA VAL A 145 -9.81 2.53 2.36
C VAL A 145 -11.21 1.96 2.69
N THR A 146 -11.66 2.11 3.93
CA THR A 146 -13.02 1.72 4.34
C THR A 146 -14.08 2.45 3.51
N ALA A 147 -13.94 3.76 3.37
CA ALA A 147 -14.84 4.60 2.56
C ALA A 147 -14.79 4.23 1.07
N TYR A 148 -13.61 3.92 0.54
CA TYR A 148 -13.44 3.45 -0.84
C TYR A 148 -14.26 2.18 -1.11
N PHE A 149 -14.13 1.17 -0.25
CA PHE A 149 -14.91 -0.06 -0.43
C PHE A 149 -16.40 0.16 -0.34
N ALA A 150 -16.86 1.00 0.60
CA ALA A 150 -18.28 1.30 0.76
C ALA A 150 -18.85 2.06 -0.44
N GLN A 151 -18.15 3.08 -0.96
CA GLN A 151 -18.65 3.99 -1.99
C GLN A 151 -18.40 3.48 -3.41
N SER A 152 -17.20 2.94 -3.70
CA SER A 152 -16.80 2.52 -5.03
C SER A 152 -17.13 1.06 -5.31
N GLU A 153 -16.98 0.17 -4.31
CA GLU A 153 -17.17 -1.26 -4.48
C GLU A 153 -18.48 -1.78 -3.85
N GLN A 154 -19.21 -0.90 -3.17
CA GLN A 154 -20.46 -1.24 -2.48
C GLN A 154 -20.32 -2.45 -1.54
N THR A 155 -19.16 -2.61 -0.94
CA THR A 155 -18.83 -3.70 -0.03
C THR A 155 -18.59 -3.14 1.37
N PRO A 156 -19.44 -3.44 2.36
CA PRO A 156 -19.20 -3.05 3.74
C PRO A 156 -17.89 -3.63 4.24
N THR A 157 -16.98 -2.76 4.64
CA THR A 157 -15.61 -3.14 4.97
C THR A 157 -15.15 -2.42 6.24
N ALA A 158 -14.37 -3.10 7.08
CA ALA A 158 -13.61 -2.49 8.14
C ALA A 158 -12.12 -2.68 7.85
N CYS A 159 -11.34 -1.58 7.87
CA CYS A 159 -9.91 -1.60 7.65
C CYS A 159 -9.20 -0.93 8.83
N ALA A 160 -8.26 -1.62 9.45
CA ALA A 160 -7.41 -1.06 10.47
C ALA A 160 -5.94 -1.27 10.10
N LEU A 161 -5.17 -0.19 10.17
CA LEU A 161 -3.76 -0.14 9.78
C LEU A 161 -2.93 0.46 10.91
N GLY A 162 -1.73 -0.03 11.09
CA GLY A 162 -0.82 0.47 12.09
C GLY A 162 0.63 0.44 11.64
N VAL A 163 1.33 1.53 11.88
CA VAL A 163 2.79 1.65 11.75
C VAL A 163 3.30 2.36 13.00
N LEU A 164 4.14 1.70 13.76
CA LEU A 164 4.82 2.27 14.92
C LEU A 164 6.27 2.52 14.55
N VAL A 165 6.67 3.78 14.59
CA VAL A 165 8.05 4.23 14.36
C VAL A 165 8.71 4.43 15.71
N ASP A 166 9.91 3.85 15.90
CA ASP A 166 10.67 3.96 17.14
C ASP A 166 11.41 5.31 17.21
N ARG A 167 12.01 5.60 18.36
CA ARG A 167 12.76 6.86 18.63
C ARG A 167 13.99 7.05 17.75
N ASP A 168 14.57 5.94 17.27
CA ASP A 168 15.67 5.96 16.29
C ASP A 168 15.20 6.13 14.85
N CYS A 169 13.88 6.36 14.65
CA CYS A 169 13.20 6.47 13.38
C CYS A 169 13.09 5.15 12.58
N SER A 170 13.46 4.00 13.13
CA SER A 170 13.20 2.69 12.53
C SER A 170 11.74 2.26 12.68
N VAL A 171 11.29 1.32 11.85
CA VAL A 171 9.95 0.75 11.97
C VAL A 171 9.95 -0.36 13.02
N LYS A 172 9.29 -0.13 14.15
CA LYS A 172 9.19 -1.11 15.23
C LYS A 172 8.23 -2.25 14.88
N VAL A 173 7.02 -1.89 14.47
CA VAL A 173 6.00 -2.81 13.95
C VAL A 173 5.14 -2.13 12.91
N ALA A 174 4.68 -2.91 11.90
CA ALA A 174 3.69 -2.48 10.93
C ALA A 174 2.79 -3.66 10.54
N GLY A 175 1.53 -3.37 10.26
CA GLY A 175 0.55 -4.35 9.81
C GLY A 175 -0.86 -3.81 9.81
N GLY A 176 -1.81 -4.70 9.59
CA GLY A 176 -3.21 -4.32 9.51
C GLY A 176 -4.13 -5.52 9.30
N TYR A 177 -5.41 -5.22 9.26
CA TYR A 177 -6.43 -6.16 8.82
C TYR A 177 -7.51 -5.47 7.97
N LEU A 178 -8.19 -6.28 7.18
CA LEU A 178 -9.32 -5.89 6.36
C LEU A 178 -10.39 -6.97 6.47
N LEU A 179 -11.60 -6.56 6.81
CA LEU A 179 -12.76 -7.42 7.01
C LEU A 179 -13.86 -6.97 6.08
N GLN A 180 -14.45 -7.89 5.33
CA GLN A 180 -15.52 -7.58 4.38
C GLN A 180 -16.74 -8.42 4.66
N LEU A 181 -17.87 -7.77 4.88
CA LEU A 181 -19.16 -8.44 4.98
C LEU A 181 -19.62 -8.91 3.59
N LEU A 182 -20.09 -10.14 3.55
CA LEU A 182 -20.76 -10.69 2.36
C LEU A 182 -22.24 -10.27 2.37
N PRO A 183 -22.89 -10.28 1.19
CA PRO A 183 -24.34 -10.06 1.11
C PRO A 183 -25.11 -10.99 2.04
N ASP A 184 -26.23 -10.48 2.56
CA ASP A 184 -27.14 -11.22 3.44
C ASP A 184 -26.54 -11.65 4.81
N ALA A 185 -25.45 -11.00 5.23
CA ALA A 185 -24.89 -11.23 6.56
C ALA A 185 -25.94 -10.90 7.64
N PRO A 186 -26.21 -11.83 8.59
CA PRO A 186 -27.14 -11.56 9.70
C PRO A 186 -26.68 -10.42 10.59
N GLU A 187 -27.64 -9.72 11.21
CA GLU A 187 -27.34 -8.59 12.13
C GLU A 187 -26.50 -9.05 13.32
N GLU A 188 -26.70 -10.28 13.81
CA GLU A 188 -25.89 -10.88 14.87
C GLU A 188 -24.40 -11.00 14.49
N THR A 189 -24.09 -11.30 13.21
CA THR A 189 -22.72 -11.34 12.69
C THR A 189 -22.11 -9.94 12.69
N ILE A 190 -22.87 -8.94 12.27
CA ILE A 190 -22.42 -7.52 12.24
C ILE A 190 -22.12 -7.07 13.67
N ASP A 191 -23.05 -7.25 14.59
CA ASP A 191 -22.89 -6.90 15.99
C ASP A 191 -21.71 -7.60 16.67
N ALA A 192 -21.51 -8.88 16.37
CA ALA A 192 -20.38 -9.65 16.89
C ALA A 192 -19.04 -9.09 16.39
N LEU A 193 -18.97 -8.76 15.09
CA LEU A 193 -17.79 -8.19 14.47
C LEU A 193 -17.46 -6.79 15.04
N GLU A 194 -18.44 -5.92 15.18
CA GLU A 194 -18.27 -4.59 15.77
C GLU A 194 -17.75 -4.68 17.21
N ARG A 195 -18.32 -5.55 18.02
CA ARG A 195 -17.83 -5.79 19.39
C ARG A 195 -16.39 -6.33 19.40
N GLY A 196 -16.05 -7.22 18.44
CA GLY A 196 -14.70 -7.76 18.31
C GLY A 196 -13.67 -6.67 17.97
N ILE A 197 -13.98 -5.82 16.98
CA ILE A 197 -13.14 -4.68 16.58
C ILE A 197 -12.91 -3.72 17.76
N GLN A 198 -13.96 -3.37 18.49
CA GLN A 198 -13.86 -2.48 19.65
C GLN A 198 -12.98 -3.07 20.77
N ARG A 199 -13.10 -4.37 21.05
CA ARG A 199 -12.28 -5.07 22.05
C ARG A 199 -10.82 -5.21 21.68
N ALA A 200 -10.53 -5.45 20.40
CA ALA A 200 -9.17 -5.69 19.91
C ALA A 200 -8.27 -4.45 20.02
N GLY A 201 -8.84 -3.25 19.87
CA GLY A 201 -8.08 -2.00 19.99
C GLY A 201 -7.13 -1.75 18.82
N ALA A 202 -5.99 -1.09 19.08
CA ALA A 202 -5.07 -0.67 18.04
C ALA A 202 -4.20 -1.83 17.53
N VAL A 203 -4.09 -1.94 16.20
CA VAL A 203 -3.23 -2.94 15.53
C VAL A 203 -1.79 -2.89 16.01
N THR A 204 -1.23 -1.69 16.19
CA THR A 204 0.15 -1.53 16.66
C THR A 204 0.37 -2.11 18.04
N THR A 205 -0.61 -2.01 18.95
CA THR A 205 -0.54 -2.60 20.29
C THR A 205 -0.53 -4.13 20.22
N MET A 206 -1.35 -4.71 19.36
CA MET A 206 -1.39 -6.16 19.15
C MET A 206 -0.07 -6.68 18.58
N LEU A 207 0.45 -6.02 17.55
CA LEU A 207 1.72 -6.39 16.92
C LEU A 207 2.91 -6.20 17.87
N GLU A 208 2.93 -5.13 18.68
CA GLU A 208 3.98 -4.88 19.67
C GLU A 208 3.97 -5.94 20.79
N ALA A 209 2.79 -6.46 21.13
CA ALA A 209 2.63 -7.60 22.03
C ALA A 209 3.06 -8.95 21.42
N GLY A 210 3.46 -8.97 20.13
CA GLY A 210 3.95 -10.15 19.42
C GLY A 210 2.84 -11.01 18.80
N LEU A 211 1.61 -10.50 18.69
CA LEU A 211 0.52 -11.23 18.05
C LEU A 211 0.80 -11.42 16.55
N THR A 212 0.49 -12.60 16.07
CA THR A 212 0.51 -12.96 14.65
C THR A 212 -0.71 -12.40 13.92
N PRO A 213 -0.70 -12.32 12.58
CA PRO A 213 -1.90 -11.99 11.81
C PRO A 213 -3.11 -12.88 12.14
N GLU A 214 -2.89 -14.17 12.38
CA GLU A 214 -3.92 -15.12 12.82
C GLU A 214 -4.49 -14.77 14.20
N ASP A 215 -3.62 -14.43 15.15
CA ASP A 215 -4.04 -14.03 16.50
C ASP A 215 -4.87 -12.73 16.44
N ILE A 216 -4.46 -11.78 15.61
CA ILE A 216 -5.20 -10.52 15.39
C ILE A 216 -6.58 -10.81 14.86
N LEU A 217 -6.72 -11.65 13.82
CA LEU A 217 -8.02 -12.03 13.27
C LEU A 217 -8.85 -12.80 14.30
N GLY A 218 -8.23 -13.68 15.09
CA GLY A 218 -8.91 -14.40 16.17
C GLY A 218 -9.48 -13.43 17.22
N GLN A 219 -8.75 -12.39 17.59
CA GLN A 219 -9.24 -11.37 18.54
C GLN A 219 -10.35 -10.50 17.94
N VAL A 220 -10.18 -10.06 16.70
CA VAL A 220 -11.12 -9.15 16.02
C VAL A 220 -12.42 -9.86 15.66
N CYS A 221 -12.36 -11.09 15.16
CA CYS A 221 -13.57 -11.87 14.85
C CYS A 221 -14.21 -12.46 16.08
N GLY A 222 -13.44 -12.66 17.17
CA GLY A 222 -13.97 -13.12 18.45
C GLY A 222 -14.82 -14.40 18.34
N ASP A 223 -16.08 -14.31 18.78
CA ASP A 223 -17.00 -15.45 18.83
C ASP A 223 -17.39 -16.00 17.46
N LEU A 224 -17.19 -15.23 16.37
CA LEU A 224 -17.44 -15.71 15.00
C LEU A 224 -16.45 -16.79 14.57
N GLY A 225 -15.25 -16.83 15.20
CA GLY A 225 -14.17 -17.72 14.78
C GLY A 225 -13.67 -17.44 13.35
N VAL A 226 -12.54 -18.02 12.99
CA VAL A 226 -11.95 -17.86 11.64
C VAL A 226 -11.48 -19.20 11.11
N VAL A 227 -11.83 -19.49 9.85
CA VAL A 227 -11.24 -20.56 9.06
C VAL A 227 -10.18 -19.96 8.16
N PHE A 228 -8.91 -20.22 8.44
CA PHE A 228 -7.79 -19.76 7.62
C PHE A 228 -7.69 -20.60 6.36
N MET A 229 -7.49 -19.95 5.21
CA MET A 229 -7.49 -20.57 3.89
C MET A 229 -6.12 -20.54 3.23
N GLU A 230 -5.42 -19.42 3.38
CA GLU A 230 -4.17 -19.18 2.67
C GLU A 230 -3.24 -18.27 3.48
N THR A 231 -1.95 -18.60 3.45
CA THR A 231 -0.86 -17.77 3.98
C THR A 231 0.11 -17.49 2.85
N THR A 232 0.44 -16.21 2.61
CA THR A 232 1.32 -15.78 1.52
C THR A 232 2.43 -14.91 2.08
N GLU A 233 3.69 -15.24 1.80
CA GLU A 233 4.81 -14.35 2.11
C GLU A 233 4.75 -13.11 1.22
N VAL A 234 4.99 -11.95 1.80
CA VAL A 234 4.95 -10.66 1.11
C VAL A 234 6.21 -9.85 1.37
N SER A 235 6.55 -8.99 0.43
CA SER A 235 7.75 -8.17 0.54
C SER A 235 7.66 -6.86 -0.22
N TYR A 236 8.56 -5.93 0.09
CA TYR A 236 8.80 -4.78 -0.78
C TYR A 236 9.59 -5.24 -2.01
N LYS A 237 8.97 -5.23 -3.18
CA LYS A 237 9.54 -5.79 -4.40
C LYS A 237 9.32 -4.86 -5.60
N CYS A 238 10.41 -4.33 -6.12
CA CYS A 238 10.37 -3.53 -7.34
C CYS A 238 10.67 -4.40 -8.56
N TYR A 239 9.86 -4.25 -9.60
CA TYR A 239 9.98 -4.96 -10.87
C TYR A 239 10.60 -4.09 -11.97
N CYS A 240 11.35 -3.03 -11.61
CA CYS A 240 12.07 -2.25 -12.61
C CYS A 240 13.17 -3.08 -13.26
N SER A 241 13.43 -2.79 -14.51
CA SER A 241 14.51 -3.39 -15.29
C SER A 241 15.02 -2.39 -16.32
N ARG A 242 16.25 -2.61 -16.83
CA ARG A 242 16.79 -1.79 -17.91
C ARG A 242 15.84 -1.77 -19.11
N ASP A 243 15.22 -2.91 -19.45
CA ASP A 243 14.30 -3.01 -20.58
C ASP A 243 13.03 -2.15 -20.38
N ARG A 244 12.46 -2.17 -19.17
CA ARG A 244 11.31 -1.31 -18.84
C ARG A 244 11.65 0.17 -18.88
N VAL A 245 12.81 0.54 -18.36
CA VAL A 245 13.32 1.94 -18.44
C VAL A 245 13.57 2.32 -19.89
N THR A 246 14.17 1.44 -20.68
CA THR A 246 14.39 1.62 -22.11
C THR A 246 13.07 1.85 -22.85
N ALA A 247 12.04 1.05 -22.59
CA ALA A 247 10.72 1.22 -23.19
C ALA A 247 10.10 2.57 -22.80
N ALA A 248 10.25 3.00 -21.54
CA ALA A 248 9.79 4.30 -21.08
C ALA A 248 10.52 5.45 -21.80
N LEU A 249 11.85 5.35 -21.97
CA LEU A 249 12.62 6.34 -22.74
C LEU A 249 12.17 6.41 -24.20
N ILE A 250 11.92 5.27 -24.84
CA ILE A 250 11.38 5.23 -26.20
C ILE A 250 10.03 5.96 -26.30
N SER A 251 9.19 5.85 -25.26
CA SER A 251 7.87 6.49 -25.24
C SER A 251 7.92 8.03 -25.12
N LEU A 252 9.06 8.63 -24.74
CA LEU A 252 9.24 10.08 -24.77
C LEU A 252 9.21 10.64 -26.21
N GLY A 253 9.57 9.82 -27.19
CA GLY A 253 9.61 10.21 -28.59
C GLY A 253 10.98 10.69 -29.08
N ARG A 254 11.05 10.88 -30.41
CA ARG A 254 12.32 11.18 -31.10
C ARG A 254 12.91 12.52 -30.69
N GLU A 255 12.09 13.56 -30.52
CA GLU A 255 12.53 14.93 -30.24
C GLU A 255 13.29 14.98 -28.90
N GLU A 256 12.67 14.53 -27.80
CA GLU A 256 13.27 14.53 -26.46
C GLU A 256 14.49 13.62 -26.37
N LEU A 257 14.46 12.45 -27.02
CA LEU A 257 15.65 11.59 -27.08
C LEU A 257 16.80 12.21 -27.87
N THR A 258 16.51 13.01 -28.90
CA THR A 258 17.55 13.72 -29.65
C THR A 258 18.18 14.82 -28.82
N ASP A 259 17.41 15.54 -28.02
CA ASP A 259 17.91 16.57 -27.11
C ASP A 259 18.81 15.95 -26.04
N ILE A 260 18.38 14.85 -25.43
CA ILE A 260 19.19 14.08 -24.47
C ILE A 260 20.50 13.60 -25.12
N ALA A 261 20.45 13.08 -26.33
CA ALA A 261 21.65 12.64 -27.07
C ALA A 261 22.60 13.79 -27.37
N GLY A 262 22.04 14.99 -27.65
CA GLY A 262 22.79 16.23 -27.97
C GLY A 262 23.66 16.72 -26.81
N GLU A 263 23.33 16.37 -25.55
CA GLU A 263 24.15 16.72 -24.39
C GLU A 263 25.50 15.95 -24.35
N GLY A 264 25.61 14.84 -25.06
CA GLY A 264 26.84 14.05 -25.17
C GLY A 264 27.37 13.45 -23.85
N LYS A 265 26.49 13.30 -22.84
CA LYS A 265 26.84 12.82 -21.50
C LYS A 265 26.04 11.56 -21.14
N THR A 266 26.65 10.72 -20.30
CA THR A 266 25.92 9.65 -19.64
C THR A 266 24.96 10.25 -18.63
N PHE A 267 23.67 9.89 -18.71
CA PHE A 267 22.66 10.35 -17.76
C PHE A 267 22.11 9.19 -16.92
N PRO A 268 21.83 9.43 -15.63
CA PRO A 268 21.18 8.47 -14.77
C PRO A 268 19.65 8.54 -14.91
N VAL A 269 18.99 7.39 -14.88
CA VAL A 269 17.54 7.27 -14.69
C VAL A 269 17.32 6.53 -13.40
N GLU A 270 16.79 7.22 -12.42
CA GLU A 270 16.50 6.66 -11.10
C GLU A 270 15.09 6.07 -11.05
N CYS A 271 14.96 4.86 -10.49
CA CYS A 271 13.66 4.27 -10.27
C CYS A 271 12.98 4.95 -9.08
N GLN A 272 11.82 5.57 -9.27
CA GLN A 272 11.08 6.22 -8.18
C GLN A 272 10.61 5.26 -7.06
N PHE A 273 10.61 3.95 -7.29
CA PHE A 273 10.16 2.93 -6.34
C PHE A 273 11.28 2.21 -5.61
N CYS A 274 12.53 2.34 -6.06
CA CYS A 274 13.67 1.70 -5.41
C CYS A 274 14.96 2.52 -5.64
N ASP A 275 16.05 2.05 -5.06
CA ASP A 275 17.36 2.69 -5.11
C ASP A 275 18.17 2.36 -6.38
N THR A 276 17.57 1.69 -7.37
CA THR A 276 18.26 1.29 -8.60
C THR A 276 18.42 2.48 -9.55
N VAL A 277 19.66 2.71 -9.96
CA VAL A 277 20.02 3.74 -10.95
C VAL A 277 20.48 3.10 -12.24
N TYR A 278 19.79 3.39 -13.33
CA TYR A 278 20.14 2.94 -14.68
C TYR A 278 20.91 4.06 -15.40
N ARG A 279 22.11 3.76 -15.88
CA ARG A 279 22.92 4.72 -16.61
C ARG A 279 22.83 4.45 -18.10
N PHE A 280 22.57 5.49 -18.89
CA PHE A 280 22.49 5.45 -20.35
C PHE A 280 23.60 6.32 -20.93
N THR A 281 24.43 5.73 -21.77
CA THR A 281 25.47 6.44 -22.50
C THR A 281 24.92 7.11 -23.76
N PRO A 282 25.64 8.05 -24.38
CA PRO A 282 25.24 8.61 -25.68
C PRO A 282 25.04 7.54 -26.75
N GLU A 283 25.84 6.48 -26.73
CA GLU A 283 25.72 5.36 -27.66
C GLU A 283 24.44 4.57 -27.42
N ASP A 284 24.05 4.31 -26.15
CA ASP A 284 22.78 3.71 -25.81
C ASP A 284 21.61 4.52 -26.40
N VAL A 285 21.63 5.86 -26.21
CA VAL A 285 20.56 6.75 -26.73
C VAL A 285 20.52 6.74 -28.26
N ALA A 286 21.69 6.77 -28.91
CA ALA A 286 21.76 6.69 -30.36
C ALA A 286 21.16 5.37 -30.90
N GLU A 287 21.29 4.25 -30.14
CA GLU A 287 20.63 3.00 -30.48
C GLU A 287 19.11 3.04 -30.26
N LEU A 288 18.63 3.73 -29.22
CA LEU A 288 17.20 3.94 -29.02
C LEU A 288 16.56 4.74 -30.14
N LEU A 289 17.22 5.80 -30.61
CA LEU A 289 16.77 6.62 -31.74
C LEU A 289 16.62 5.84 -33.06
N LYS A 290 17.33 4.74 -33.24
CA LYS A 290 17.18 3.84 -34.41
C LYS A 290 15.93 2.96 -34.34
N LYS A 291 15.33 2.79 -33.13
CA LYS A 291 14.15 1.94 -32.88
C LYS A 291 12.83 2.70 -32.98
N ILE A 292 12.88 4.03 -33.08
CA ILE A 292 11.77 4.96 -33.26
C ILE A 292 11.78 5.49 -34.68
#